data_1e5157519b2f7ff388941271c05629f8
#
_entry.id   1e5157519b2f7ff388941271c05629f8
#
_cell.length_a   1.000
_cell.length_b   1.000
_cell.length_c   1.000
_cell.angle_alpha   90.00
_cell.angle_beta   90.00
_cell.angle_gamma   90.00
#
_symmetry.space_group_name_H-M   'P 1'
#
loop_
_entity.id
_entity.type
_entity.pdbx_description
1 polymer ?
#
loop_
_entity_poly.entity_id
_entity_poly.type
_entity_poly.pdbx_seq_one_letter_code
_entity_poly.pdbx_strand_id
1 'polypeptide(L)'
;MRGALLLLVIGAALSGCGGASIAATPTTLPSYRASVLADHPVAYWRLDEETGTVMVDASGSGNDGAYAGAVALGQPGALASDGDTAAGVGPAGGTASVASTPSLQVNPVTIEIWINKRAETEYGAYVSKNFAPGAGAGTGWFQLLNDHHSGRIAFRVTEDNPTLVSSKILSLHTWYYVVATYDGATAKLFINGKLDSSIAFAAIAKQTADPLYIGRRADGLFTNAVLDEIAIYPTALSSDRIAAHWRAASNTH
;
A
#
# COMPACT_ATOMS: atom_id res chain seq x y z
N MET A 1 -28.39 -15.26 94.01
CA MET A 1 -29.05 -16.01 92.92
C MET A 1 -28.70 -15.31 91.59
N ARG A 2 -27.86 -15.90 90.81
CA ARG A 2 -27.25 -15.26 89.67
C ARG A 2 -27.94 -15.74 88.41
N GLY A 3 -28.65 -14.82 87.72
CA GLY A 3 -29.27 -15.11 86.39
C GLY A 3 -28.26 -14.95 85.27
N ALA A 4 -28.09 -15.96 84.48
CA ALA A 4 -27.23 -15.91 83.28
C ALA A 4 -28.02 -15.38 82.12
N LEU A 5 -27.49 -14.35 81.48
CA LEU A 5 -28.03 -13.77 80.26
C LEU A 5 -27.40 -14.47 79.01
N LEU A 6 -28.21 -15.15 78.24
CA LEU A 6 -27.78 -15.82 77.05
C LEU A 6 -27.79 -14.84 75.85
N LEU A 7 -26.61 -14.52 75.30
CA LEU A 7 -26.48 -13.65 74.13
C LEU A 7 -26.56 -14.49 72.88
N LEU A 8 -27.59 -14.25 72.05
CA LEU A 8 -27.74 -14.90 70.73
C LEU A 8 -27.01 -14.07 69.69
N VAL A 9 -25.89 -14.61 69.15
CA VAL A 9 -25.15 -13.98 68.05
C VAL A 9 -25.75 -14.51 66.73
N ILE A 10 -26.41 -13.59 65.99
CA ILE A 10 -26.88 -13.85 64.61
C ILE A 10 -25.72 -13.58 63.68
N GLY A 11 -25.14 -14.61 63.12
CA GLY A 11 -24.15 -14.51 62.04
C GLY A 11 -24.81 -14.15 60.70
N ALA A 12 -24.55 -12.99 60.16
CA ALA A 12 -24.90 -12.62 58.78
C ALA A 12 -23.88 -13.24 57.81
N ALA A 13 -24.32 -14.17 56.99
CA ALA A 13 -23.52 -14.69 55.87
C ALA A 13 -23.51 -13.66 54.75
N LEU A 14 -22.39 -13.02 54.52
CA LEU A 14 -22.15 -12.23 53.31
C LEU A 14 -21.88 -13.17 52.13
N SER A 15 -22.89 -13.32 51.26
CA SER A 15 -22.71 -13.96 49.94
C SER A 15 -21.84 -13.05 49.08
N GLY A 16 -20.59 -13.38 48.91
CA GLY A 16 -19.70 -12.73 47.97
C GLY A 16 -20.13 -13.07 46.53
N CYS A 17 -20.69 -12.10 45.80
CA CYS A 17 -20.77 -12.20 44.37
C CYS A 17 -19.35 -12.24 43.78
N GLY A 18 -18.89 -13.42 43.39
CA GLY A 18 -17.69 -13.59 42.61
C GLY A 18 -17.92 -13.01 41.20
N GLY A 19 -17.50 -11.77 40.99
CA GLY A 19 -17.41 -11.19 39.68
C GLY A 19 -16.40 -11.97 38.85
N ALA A 20 -16.87 -12.77 37.87
CA ALA A 20 -15.99 -13.37 36.89
C ALA A 20 -15.31 -12.24 36.10
N SER A 21 -14.03 -12.01 36.36
CA SER A 21 -13.19 -11.17 35.53
C SER A 21 -13.08 -11.85 34.17
N ILE A 22 -13.78 -11.31 33.18
CA ILE A 22 -13.61 -11.73 31.78
C ILE A 22 -12.23 -11.18 31.38
N ALA A 23 -11.21 -12.03 31.41
CA ALA A 23 -9.92 -11.71 30.84
C ALA A 23 -10.15 -11.42 29.35
N ALA A 24 -9.95 -10.17 28.94
CA ALA A 24 -9.97 -9.81 27.53
C ALA A 24 -8.89 -10.64 26.82
N THR A 25 -9.31 -11.51 25.92
CA THR A 25 -8.37 -12.23 25.06
C THR A 25 -7.56 -11.18 24.30
N PRO A 26 -6.23 -11.21 24.31
CA PRO A 26 -5.44 -10.28 23.55
C PRO A 26 -5.80 -10.44 22.07
N THR A 27 -6.44 -9.43 21.48
CA THR A 27 -6.72 -9.40 20.06
C THR A 27 -5.40 -9.11 19.36
N THR A 28 -4.76 -10.15 18.83
CA THR A 28 -3.59 -9.97 17.95
C THR A 28 -4.05 -9.20 16.72
N LEU A 29 -3.34 -8.13 16.38
CA LEU A 29 -3.61 -7.41 15.14
C LEU A 29 -3.35 -8.34 13.95
N PRO A 30 -4.15 -8.23 12.87
CA PRO A 30 -3.90 -9.00 11.66
C PRO A 30 -2.51 -8.65 11.09
N SER A 31 -1.88 -9.60 10.39
CA SER A 31 -0.66 -9.31 9.65
C SER A 31 -0.92 -8.26 8.55
N TYR A 32 0.12 -7.63 8.07
CA TYR A 32 0.01 -6.66 6.97
C TYR A 32 -0.71 -7.27 5.76
N ARG A 33 -0.25 -8.44 5.28
CA ARG A 33 -0.89 -9.20 4.20
C ARG A 33 -2.38 -9.47 4.45
N ALA A 34 -2.75 -9.88 5.67
CA ALA A 34 -4.15 -10.13 6.00
C ALA A 34 -4.97 -8.84 5.97
N SER A 35 -4.40 -7.70 6.39
CA SER A 35 -5.04 -6.39 6.34
C SER A 35 -5.27 -5.92 4.90
N VAL A 36 -4.27 -6.09 4.02
CA VAL A 36 -4.35 -5.78 2.59
C VAL A 36 -5.44 -6.61 1.91
N LEU A 37 -5.44 -7.95 2.10
CA LEU A 37 -6.40 -8.84 1.47
C LEU A 37 -7.84 -8.64 1.98
N ALA A 38 -8.02 -8.17 3.22
CA ALA A 38 -9.34 -7.87 3.78
C ALA A 38 -10.04 -6.69 3.08
N ASP A 39 -9.31 -5.83 2.39
CA ASP A 39 -9.84 -4.71 1.61
C ASP A 39 -10.03 -5.04 0.12
N HIS A 40 -9.94 -6.32 -0.26
CA HIS A 40 -10.25 -6.86 -1.58
C HIS A 40 -9.53 -6.14 -2.74
N PRO A 41 -8.17 -6.10 -2.75
CA PRO A 41 -7.44 -5.55 -3.88
C PRO A 41 -7.73 -6.34 -5.16
N VAL A 42 -7.74 -5.67 -6.31
CA VAL A 42 -7.84 -6.32 -7.62
C VAL A 42 -6.49 -6.87 -8.10
N ALA A 43 -5.42 -6.46 -7.48
CA ALA A 43 -4.08 -7.03 -7.64
C ALA A 43 -3.26 -6.77 -6.37
N TYR A 44 -2.43 -7.74 -6.00
CA TYR A 44 -1.52 -7.61 -4.87
C TYR A 44 -0.23 -8.39 -5.15
N TRP A 45 0.83 -7.69 -5.48
CA TRP A 45 2.15 -8.28 -5.77
C TRP A 45 3.06 -8.02 -4.56
N ARG A 46 3.47 -9.11 -3.91
CA ARG A 46 4.35 -9.04 -2.74
C ARG A 46 5.80 -8.76 -3.12
N LEU A 47 6.20 -9.12 -4.32
CA LEU A 47 7.57 -9.02 -4.84
C LEU A 47 8.58 -9.85 -4.03
N ASP A 48 8.09 -10.94 -3.42
CA ASP A 48 8.85 -11.85 -2.56
C ASP A 48 9.49 -13.04 -3.32
N GLU A 49 9.46 -13.00 -4.65
CA GLU A 49 10.12 -14.01 -5.47
C GLU A 49 11.66 -13.87 -5.36
N GLU A 50 12.33 -14.97 -5.02
CA GLU A 50 13.81 -15.01 -4.99
C GLU A 50 14.42 -15.22 -6.37
N THR A 51 13.68 -15.87 -7.28
CA THR A 51 14.13 -16.22 -8.64
C THR A 51 12.95 -16.30 -9.61
N GLY A 52 13.26 -16.29 -10.91
CA GLY A 52 12.25 -16.47 -11.96
C GLY A 52 11.83 -15.17 -12.62
N THR A 53 10.79 -15.26 -13.45
CA THR A 53 10.30 -14.14 -14.25
C THR A 53 8.82 -13.85 -14.03
N VAL A 54 8.15 -14.58 -13.14
CA VAL A 54 6.74 -14.36 -12.82
C VAL A 54 6.64 -13.54 -11.55
N MET A 55 5.86 -12.47 -11.59
CA MET A 55 5.45 -11.67 -10.44
C MET A 55 4.04 -12.11 -10.05
N VAL A 56 3.90 -12.81 -8.94
CA VAL A 56 2.66 -13.50 -8.55
C VAL A 56 1.65 -12.53 -7.96
N ASP A 57 0.40 -12.59 -8.44
CA ASP A 57 -0.74 -11.86 -7.85
C ASP A 57 -1.34 -12.63 -6.66
N ALA A 58 -1.01 -12.20 -5.46
CA ALA A 58 -1.52 -12.78 -4.21
C ALA A 58 -2.97 -12.41 -3.87
N SER A 59 -3.63 -11.53 -4.66
CA SER A 59 -5.03 -11.16 -4.45
C SER A 59 -6.02 -12.27 -4.82
N GLY A 60 -5.59 -13.20 -5.68
CA GLY A 60 -6.45 -14.23 -6.26
C GLY A 60 -7.24 -13.77 -7.48
N SER A 61 -7.01 -12.57 -7.99
CA SER A 61 -7.69 -12.03 -9.19
C SER A 61 -7.04 -12.46 -10.51
N GLY A 62 -5.87 -13.10 -10.46
CA GLY A 62 -5.16 -13.63 -11.63
C GLY A 62 -4.46 -12.56 -12.48
N ASN A 63 -4.06 -11.46 -11.87
CA ASN A 63 -3.27 -10.40 -12.50
C ASN A 63 -1.77 -10.61 -12.30
N ASP A 64 -1.27 -11.83 -12.55
CA ASP A 64 0.15 -12.11 -12.53
C ASP A 64 0.89 -11.20 -13.52
N GLY A 65 2.09 -10.77 -13.13
CA GLY A 65 2.98 -9.97 -13.96
C GLY A 65 4.21 -10.74 -14.41
N ALA A 66 5.01 -10.09 -15.23
CA ALA A 66 6.29 -10.61 -15.68
C ALA A 66 7.41 -9.61 -15.38
N TYR A 67 8.47 -10.10 -14.75
CA TYR A 67 9.73 -9.39 -14.63
C TYR A 67 10.48 -9.37 -15.96
N ALA A 68 11.15 -8.26 -16.25
CA ALA A 68 11.96 -8.09 -17.44
C ALA A 68 13.23 -7.27 -17.14
N GLY A 69 14.26 -7.51 -17.92
CA GLY A 69 15.55 -6.83 -17.76
C GLY A 69 16.26 -7.23 -16.46
N ALA A 70 17.07 -6.32 -15.93
CA ALA A 70 17.94 -6.57 -14.77
C ALA A 70 17.20 -6.27 -13.44
N VAL A 71 16.11 -7.00 -13.15
CA VAL A 71 15.44 -6.95 -11.84
C VAL A 71 16.31 -7.70 -10.82
N ALA A 72 16.57 -7.07 -9.68
CA ALA A 72 17.28 -7.69 -8.57
C ALA A 72 16.24 -8.25 -7.57
N LEU A 73 15.92 -9.54 -7.70
CA LEU A 73 15.04 -10.27 -6.78
C LEU A 73 15.74 -10.59 -5.46
N GLY A 74 14.96 -10.97 -4.43
CA GLY A 74 15.49 -11.37 -3.12
C GLY A 74 16.18 -10.24 -2.36
N GLN A 75 15.80 -8.97 -2.62
CA GLN A 75 16.30 -7.84 -1.83
C GLN A 75 15.67 -7.83 -0.43
N PRO A 76 16.34 -7.26 0.59
CA PRO A 76 15.71 -7.10 1.90
C PRO A 76 14.39 -6.32 1.80
N GLY A 77 13.29 -6.91 2.27
CA GLY A 77 11.94 -6.36 2.23
C GLY A 77 11.71 -5.22 3.21
N ALA A 78 10.55 -4.60 3.10
CA ALA A 78 10.10 -3.52 3.98
C ALA A 78 9.56 -4.04 5.31
N LEU A 79 9.06 -5.27 5.34
CA LEU A 79 8.41 -5.91 6.49
C LEU A 79 9.38 -6.85 7.18
N ALA A 80 10.25 -6.29 8.02
CA ALA A 80 11.40 -7.00 8.60
C ALA A 80 11.07 -8.27 9.42
N SER A 81 9.81 -8.48 9.82
CA SER A 81 9.43 -9.57 10.74
C SER A 81 8.84 -10.80 10.08
N ASP A 82 8.45 -10.76 8.82
CA ASP A 82 7.84 -11.91 8.13
C ASP A 82 8.82 -12.66 7.22
N GLY A 83 10.09 -12.24 7.20
CA GLY A 83 11.12 -12.83 6.35
C GLY A 83 10.92 -12.55 4.86
N ASP A 84 10.08 -11.57 4.55
CA ASP A 84 9.72 -11.16 3.21
C ASP A 84 10.89 -10.54 2.45
N THR A 85 10.90 -10.71 1.13
CA THR A 85 11.87 -10.10 0.24
C THR A 85 11.22 -9.09 -0.68
N ALA A 86 12.01 -8.34 -1.42
CA ALA A 86 11.57 -7.26 -2.28
C ALA A 86 12.28 -7.31 -3.64
N ALA A 87 11.82 -6.54 -4.62
CA ALA A 87 12.40 -6.45 -5.94
C ALA A 87 13.07 -5.10 -6.21
N GLY A 88 14.34 -5.15 -6.62
CA GLY A 88 15.09 -3.98 -7.09
C GLY A 88 14.81 -3.71 -8.58
N VAL A 89 14.31 -2.53 -8.89
CA VAL A 89 14.08 -2.02 -10.25
C VAL A 89 15.00 -0.84 -10.55
N GLY A 90 15.38 -0.65 -11.81
CA GLY A 90 16.32 0.42 -12.06
C GLY A 90 16.62 0.71 -13.52
N PRO A 91 17.50 1.72 -13.78
CA PRO A 91 17.81 2.21 -15.13
C PRO A 91 18.54 1.19 -15.99
N ALA A 92 19.08 0.11 -15.42
CA ALA A 92 19.60 -1.03 -16.17
C ALA A 92 18.50 -1.87 -16.88
N GLY A 93 17.26 -1.40 -16.86
CA GLY A 93 16.13 -2.01 -17.54
C GLY A 93 15.33 -2.97 -16.66
N GLY A 94 15.62 -3.07 -15.37
CA GLY A 94 14.85 -3.87 -14.41
C GLY A 94 13.46 -3.31 -14.23
N THR A 95 12.41 -4.07 -14.59
CA THR A 95 11.01 -3.65 -14.54
C THR A 95 10.09 -4.87 -14.43
N ALA A 96 8.82 -4.63 -14.09
CA ALA A 96 7.77 -5.63 -14.30
C ALA A 96 6.61 -5.03 -15.10
N SER A 97 5.82 -5.90 -15.71
CA SER A 97 4.61 -5.51 -16.42
C SER A 97 3.49 -6.51 -16.19
N VAL A 98 2.26 -6.00 -16.18
CA VAL A 98 1.03 -6.78 -16.04
C VAL A 98 0.15 -6.51 -17.24
N ALA A 99 -0.33 -7.56 -17.90
CA ALA A 99 -1.25 -7.41 -19.01
C ALA A 99 -2.52 -6.65 -18.59
N SER A 100 -3.07 -5.84 -19.49
CA SER A 100 -4.32 -5.15 -19.17
C SER A 100 -5.48 -6.14 -19.09
N THR A 101 -6.18 -6.12 -17.95
CA THR A 101 -7.38 -6.90 -17.70
C THR A 101 -8.54 -5.98 -17.33
N PRO A 102 -9.81 -6.41 -17.45
CA PRO A 102 -10.94 -5.60 -17.00
C PRO A 102 -10.86 -5.22 -15.51
N SER A 103 -10.31 -6.09 -14.65
CA SER A 103 -10.13 -5.82 -13.21
C SER A 103 -9.15 -4.69 -12.92
N LEU A 104 -8.18 -4.43 -13.81
CA LEU A 104 -7.21 -3.33 -13.69
C LEU A 104 -7.71 -2.00 -14.30
N GLN A 105 -8.95 -1.95 -14.82
CA GLN A 105 -9.59 -0.74 -15.33
C GLN A 105 -10.36 -0.01 -14.23
N VAL A 106 -9.68 0.30 -13.13
CA VAL A 106 -10.27 0.81 -11.88
C VAL A 106 -10.47 2.33 -11.90
N ASN A 107 -11.65 2.79 -11.50
CA ASN A 107 -11.96 4.19 -11.17
C ASN A 107 -13.22 4.19 -10.30
N PRO A 108 -13.10 4.50 -9.00
CA PRO A 108 -11.95 5.00 -8.23
C PRO A 108 -10.73 4.08 -8.19
N VAL A 109 -9.62 4.59 -7.61
CA VAL A 109 -8.39 3.80 -7.48
C VAL A 109 -7.66 4.12 -6.17
N THR A 110 -7.05 3.09 -5.59
CA THR A 110 -5.96 3.21 -4.61
C THR A 110 -4.75 2.44 -5.13
N ILE A 111 -3.59 3.05 -5.04
CA ILE A 111 -2.28 2.41 -5.22
C ILE A 111 -1.60 2.42 -3.86
N GLU A 112 -1.24 1.26 -3.36
CA GLU A 112 -0.50 1.06 -2.12
C GLU A 112 0.83 0.39 -2.44
N ILE A 113 1.93 0.86 -1.85
CA ILE A 113 3.28 0.39 -2.17
C ILE A 113 4.27 0.77 -1.07
N TRP A 114 5.27 -0.09 -0.87
CA TRP A 114 6.49 0.27 -0.14
C TRP A 114 7.61 0.62 -1.11
N ILE A 115 8.28 1.74 -0.83
CA ILE A 115 9.32 2.31 -1.70
C ILE A 115 10.59 2.57 -0.90
N ASN A 116 11.72 2.08 -1.41
CA ASN A 116 13.04 2.43 -0.94
C ASN A 116 13.84 2.98 -2.12
N LYS A 117 13.89 4.30 -2.25
CA LYS A 117 14.58 4.98 -3.36
C LYS A 117 16.09 4.74 -3.29
N ARG A 118 16.72 4.43 -4.42
CA ARG A 118 18.16 4.24 -4.53
C ARG A 118 18.85 5.44 -5.20
N ALA A 119 18.12 6.16 -6.05
CA ALA A 119 18.55 7.41 -6.66
C ALA A 119 17.35 8.28 -7.00
N GLU A 120 17.59 9.57 -7.17
CA GLU A 120 16.62 10.46 -7.80
C GLU A 120 16.61 10.20 -9.30
N THR A 121 15.41 10.18 -9.87
CA THR A 121 15.21 10.00 -11.31
C THR A 121 14.19 11.02 -11.83
N GLU A 122 14.37 11.45 -13.07
CA GLU A 122 13.47 12.38 -13.70
C GLU A 122 12.19 11.64 -14.12
N TYR A 123 11.08 11.87 -13.40
CA TYR A 123 9.75 11.29 -13.68
C TYR A 123 9.68 9.76 -13.81
N GLY A 124 10.65 9.03 -13.32
CA GLY A 124 10.62 7.57 -13.29
C GLY A 124 9.44 7.08 -12.44
N ALA A 125 8.60 6.18 -12.98
CA ALA A 125 7.42 5.71 -12.28
C ALA A 125 7.69 4.46 -11.46
N TYR A 126 7.09 4.40 -10.27
CA TYR A 126 7.00 3.19 -9.44
C TYR A 126 5.89 2.28 -9.96
N VAL A 127 4.71 2.87 -10.23
CA VAL A 127 3.55 2.20 -10.86
C VAL A 127 2.97 3.14 -11.91
N SER A 128 2.72 2.63 -13.10
CA SER A 128 2.17 3.41 -14.22
C SER A 128 1.21 2.55 -15.04
N LYS A 129 -0.02 3.00 -15.18
CA LYS A 129 -1.00 2.39 -16.08
C LYS A 129 -1.26 3.34 -17.23
N ASN A 130 -0.78 2.98 -18.39
CA ASN A 130 -0.73 3.71 -19.64
C ASN A 130 -0.40 5.22 -19.55
N PHE A 131 0.74 5.53 -20.06
CA PHE A 131 1.11 6.85 -20.48
C PHE A 131 2.05 6.70 -21.68
N ALA A 132 1.51 6.78 -22.88
CA ALA A 132 2.33 6.86 -24.09
C ALA A 132 2.42 8.32 -24.52
N PRO A 133 3.61 8.94 -24.54
CA PRO A 133 3.78 10.28 -25.10
C PRO A 133 3.27 10.32 -26.53
N GLY A 134 2.44 11.33 -26.84
CA GLY A 134 1.88 11.49 -28.18
C GLY A 134 0.59 10.74 -28.48
N ALA A 135 0.05 9.97 -27.54
CA ALA A 135 -1.24 9.29 -27.72
C ALA A 135 -2.46 10.24 -27.62
N GLY A 136 -2.22 11.53 -27.44
CA GLY A 136 -3.26 12.55 -27.35
C GLY A 136 -3.71 12.86 -25.91
N ALA A 137 -4.31 14.01 -25.72
CA ALA A 137 -4.84 14.46 -24.45
C ALA A 137 -5.81 13.43 -23.83
N GLY A 138 -5.65 13.14 -22.55
CA GLY A 138 -6.50 12.23 -21.79
C GLY A 138 -6.19 10.74 -21.96
N THR A 139 -5.04 10.36 -22.48
CA THR A 139 -4.59 8.97 -22.62
C THR A 139 -3.66 8.56 -21.50
N GLY A 140 -4.05 8.52 -20.31
CA GLY A 140 -3.32 8.01 -19.16
C GLY A 140 -4.32 7.67 -18.09
N TRP A 141 -4.01 6.64 -17.29
CA TRP A 141 -4.93 6.23 -16.25
C TRP A 141 -4.49 6.74 -14.89
N PHE A 142 -3.33 6.29 -14.44
CA PHE A 142 -2.71 6.74 -13.19
C PHE A 142 -1.20 6.48 -13.22
N GLN A 143 -0.48 7.32 -12.50
CA GLN A 143 0.96 7.17 -12.30
C GLN A 143 1.33 7.59 -10.88
N LEU A 144 2.12 6.74 -10.21
CA LEU A 144 2.87 7.09 -9.01
C LEU A 144 4.35 7.14 -9.42
N LEU A 145 4.97 8.31 -9.31
CA LEU A 145 6.27 8.59 -9.91
C LEU A 145 7.14 9.52 -9.06
N ASN A 146 8.41 9.66 -9.41
CA ASN A 146 9.27 10.70 -8.88
C ASN A 146 8.86 12.08 -9.42
N ASP A 147 8.95 13.11 -8.59
CA ASP A 147 8.75 14.49 -9.00
C ASP A 147 10.11 15.14 -9.32
N HIS A 148 10.57 14.97 -10.55
CA HIS A 148 11.70 15.67 -11.16
C HIS A 148 12.90 15.97 -10.21
N HIS A 149 13.61 14.97 -9.72
CA HIS A 149 14.77 15.10 -8.82
C HIS A 149 14.51 15.91 -7.52
N SER A 150 13.24 16.20 -7.19
CA SER A 150 12.89 16.97 -6.00
C SER A 150 12.96 16.18 -4.69
N GLY A 151 13.16 14.87 -4.76
CA GLY A 151 13.04 13.95 -3.64
C GLY A 151 11.60 13.62 -3.27
N ARG A 152 10.61 14.17 -3.97
CA ARG A 152 9.18 14.01 -3.69
C ARG A 152 8.56 12.93 -4.57
N ILE A 153 7.39 12.48 -4.13
CA ILE A 153 6.51 11.58 -4.90
C ILE A 153 5.43 12.41 -5.56
N ALA A 154 5.11 12.07 -6.79
CA ALA A 154 3.99 12.65 -7.52
C ALA A 154 2.93 11.58 -7.83
N PHE A 155 1.66 11.95 -7.74
CA PHE A 155 0.54 11.15 -8.18
C PHE A 155 -0.22 11.91 -9.27
N ARG A 156 -0.46 11.24 -10.38
CA ARG A 156 -1.16 11.79 -11.53
C ARG A 156 -2.28 10.85 -11.94
N VAL A 157 -3.46 11.43 -12.17
CA VAL A 157 -4.62 10.74 -12.74
C VAL A 157 -4.94 11.45 -14.06
N THR A 158 -4.71 10.82 -15.18
CA THR A 158 -4.69 11.36 -16.53
C THR A 158 -3.65 12.47 -16.77
N GLU A 159 -3.34 12.72 -18.05
CA GLU A 159 -2.29 13.66 -18.43
C GLU A 159 -2.70 15.13 -18.28
N ASP A 160 -3.99 15.41 -18.45
CA ASP A 160 -4.53 16.78 -18.47
C ASP A 160 -4.86 17.33 -17.09
N ASN A 161 -4.71 16.52 -16.04
CA ASN A 161 -5.09 16.92 -14.69
C ASN A 161 -3.89 17.39 -13.86
N PRO A 162 -4.15 18.19 -12.81
CA PRO A 162 -3.09 18.62 -11.91
C PRO A 162 -2.33 17.42 -11.31
N THR A 163 -1.03 17.55 -11.25
CA THR A 163 -0.18 16.59 -10.55
C THR A 163 -0.21 16.87 -9.05
N LEU A 164 -0.58 15.88 -8.25
CA LEU A 164 -0.46 15.97 -6.80
C LEU A 164 0.97 15.59 -6.39
N VAL A 165 1.68 16.51 -5.75
CA VAL A 165 3.06 16.30 -5.28
C VAL A 165 3.05 16.19 -3.76
N SER A 166 3.85 15.28 -3.20
CA SER A 166 3.97 15.12 -1.75
C SER A 166 4.61 16.36 -1.12
N SER A 167 4.16 16.71 0.09
CA SER A 167 4.81 17.72 0.93
C SER A 167 6.12 17.19 1.47
N LYS A 168 6.17 15.91 1.79
CA LYS A 168 7.35 15.23 2.32
C LYS A 168 8.37 14.94 1.23
N ILE A 169 9.64 15.21 1.51
CA ILE A 169 10.78 14.69 0.75
C ILE A 169 11.13 13.31 1.29
N LEU A 170 11.28 12.34 0.40
CA LEU A 170 11.66 10.96 0.74
C LEU A 170 13.17 10.80 0.60
N SER A 171 13.82 10.47 1.70
CA SER A 171 15.27 10.21 1.73
C SER A 171 15.61 8.94 0.95
N LEU A 172 16.78 8.93 0.31
CA LEU A 172 17.31 7.73 -0.31
C LEU A 172 17.62 6.66 0.75
N HIS A 173 17.61 5.39 0.34
CA HIS A 173 17.93 4.22 1.17
C HIS A 173 17.07 4.09 2.44
N THR A 174 15.84 4.62 2.40
CA THR A 174 14.88 4.55 3.50
C THR A 174 13.54 4.02 2.98
N TRP A 175 12.95 3.07 3.68
CA TRP A 175 11.63 2.57 3.37
C TRP A 175 10.53 3.56 3.73
N TYR A 176 9.62 3.77 2.80
CA TYR A 176 8.40 4.55 2.99
C TYR A 176 7.19 3.76 2.51
N TYR A 177 6.17 3.71 3.35
CA TYR A 177 4.85 3.27 2.95
C TYR A 177 4.13 4.42 2.27
N VAL A 178 3.76 4.25 1.02
CA VAL A 178 3.14 5.29 0.19
C VAL A 178 1.80 4.78 -0.33
N VAL A 179 0.75 5.57 -0.14
CA VAL A 179 -0.58 5.28 -0.70
C VAL A 179 -1.09 6.49 -1.44
N ALA A 180 -1.52 6.27 -2.68
CA ALA A 180 -2.20 7.26 -3.51
C ALA A 180 -3.64 6.84 -3.73
N THR A 181 -4.60 7.73 -3.48
CA THR A 181 -6.03 7.47 -3.70
C THR A 181 -6.65 8.51 -4.62
N TYR A 182 -7.61 8.09 -5.43
CA TYR A 182 -8.49 8.98 -6.20
C TYR A 182 -9.92 8.45 -6.16
N ASP A 183 -10.86 9.29 -5.71
CA ASP A 183 -12.28 8.93 -5.53
C ASP A 183 -13.20 9.41 -6.68
N GLY A 184 -12.63 10.00 -7.73
CA GLY A 184 -13.36 10.64 -8.83
C GLY A 184 -13.45 12.16 -8.72
N ALA A 185 -13.11 12.72 -7.56
CA ALA A 185 -13.18 14.16 -7.27
C ALA A 185 -11.95 14.70 -6.53
N THR A 186 -11.24 13.84 -5.79
CA THR A 186 -10.11 14.25 -4.94
C THR A 186 -9.01 13.20 -5.03
N ALA A 187 -7.79 13.65 -5.36
CA ALA A 187 -6.58 12.86 -5.20
C ALA A 187 -5.94 13.13 -3.85
N LYS A 188 -5.42 12.08 -3.20
CA LYS A 188 -4.72 12.17 -1.91
C LYS A 188 -3.46 11.32 -1.93
N LEU A 189 -2.41 11.81 -1.28
CA LEU A 189 -1.20 11.06 -0.97
C LEU A 189 -1.08 10.87 0.55
N PHE A 190 -0.74 9.65 0.94
CA PHE A 190 -0.46 9.29 2.32
C PHE A 190 0.97 8.75 2.39
N ILE A 191 1.70 9.14 3.42
CA ILE A 191 3.06 8.66 3.68
C ILE A 191 3.13 8.16 5.12
N ASN A 192 3.55 6.90 5.29
CA ASN A 192 3.64 6.24 6.58
C ASN A 192 2.32 6.33 7.37
N GLY A 193 1.21 6.01 6.69
CA GLY A 193 -0.13 5.93 7.25
C GLY A 193 -0.81 7.28 7.55
N LYS A 194 -0.20 8.42 7.18
CA LYS A 194 -0.74 9.76 7.43
C LYS A 194 -0.97 10.51 6.13
N LEU A 195 -2.06 11.29 6.06
CA LEU A 195 -2.31 12.19 4.94
C LEU A 195 -1.16 13.20 4.83
N ASP A 196 -0.55 13.26 3.66
CA ASP A 196 0.55 14.18 3.34
C ASP A 196 0.08 15.35 2.49
N SER A 197 -0.67 15.07 1.44
CA SER A 197 -1.16 16.11 0.51
C SER A 197 -2.46 15.68 -0.16
N SER A 198 -3.24 16.65 -0.64
CA SER A 198 -4.48 16.40 -1.38
C SER A 198 -4.79 17.53 -2.35
N ILE A 199 -5.49 17.22 -3.45
CA ILE A 199 -5.97 18.18 -4.42
C ILE A 199 -7.33 17.72 -4.99
N ALA A 200 -8.25 18.67 -5.14
CA ALA A 200 -9.56 18.41 -5.72
C ALA A 200 -9.55 18.69 -7.23
N PHE A 201 -9.98 17.72 -8.02
CA PHE A 201 -10.26 17.86 -9.46
C PHE A 201 -11.11 16.68 -9.92
N ALA A 202 -11.91 16.88 -10.95
CA ALA A 202 -12.64 15.80 -11.60
C ALA A 202 -11.87 15.33 -12.84
N ALA A 203 -11.61 14.04 -12.92
CA ALA A 203 -11.01 13.41 -14.10
C ALA A 203 -11.86 12.22 -14.54
N ILE A 204 -12.01 12.06 -15.86
CA ILE A 204 -12.57 10.85 -16.45
C ILE A 204 -11.38 10.01 -16.92
N ALA A 205 -11.06 9.00 -16.12
CA ALA A 205 -10.06 8.03 -16.52
C ALA A 205 -10.55 7.24 -17.73
N LYS A 206 -9.72 7.16 -18.78
CA LYS A 206 -10.05 6.38 -19.98
C LYS A 206 -9.51 4.97 -19.85
N GLN A 207 -10.33 3.99 -20.15
CA GLN A 207 -9.87 2.60 -20.24
C GLN A 207 -8.83 2.45 -21.35
N THR A 208 -7.82 1.65 -21.10
CA THR A 208 -6.74 1.40 -22.05
C THR A 208 -6.34 -0.06 -22.06
N ALA A 209 -5.99 -0.57 -23.26
CA ALA A 209 -5.45 -1.92 -23.42
C ALA A 209 -3.97 -2.03 -23.06
N ASP A 210 -3.32 -0.91 -22.71
CA ASP A 210 -1.89 -0.92 -22.40
C ASP A 210 -1.59 -1.63 -21.08
N PRO A 211 -0.42 -2.27 -20.95
CA PRO A 211 0.00 -2.90 -19.72
C PRO A 211 0.10 -1.90 -18.55
N LEU A 212 -0.02 -2.42 -17.34
CA LEU A 212 0.48 -1.75 -16.15
C LEU A 212 1.97 -2.03 -16.03
N TYR A 213 2.77 -1.00 -15.79
CA TYR A 213 4.21 -1.11 -15.58
C TYR A 213 4.58 -0.82 -14.13
N ILE A 214 5.57 -1.56 -13.64
CA ILE A 214 6.21 -1.36 -12.34
C ILE A 214 7.69 -1.07 -12.59
N GLY A 215 8.23 -0.01 -11.98
CA GLY A 215 9.61 0.42 -12.13
C GLY A 215 9.87 1.33 -13.35
N ARG A 216 8.86 1.59 -14.19
CA ARG A 216 8.99 2.51 -15.33
C ARG A 216 7.67 3.10 -15.80
N ARG A 217 7.76 4.10 -16.66
CA ARG A 217 6.67 4.58 -17.52
C ARG A 217 6.66 3.84 -18.87
N ALA A 218 5.57 3.96 -19.62
CA ALA A 218 5.47 3.38 -20.96
C ALA A 218 6.49 3.98 -21.95
N ASP A 219 6.88 5.24 -21.76
CA ASP A 219 7.89 5.94 -22.58
C ASP A 219 9.35 5.64 -22.20
N GLY A 220 9.57 4.69 -21.28
CA GLY A 220 10.89 4.23 -20.91
C GLY A 220 11.60 5.03 -19.82
N LEU A 221 10.91 5.92 -19.10
CA LEU A 221 11.49 6.60 -17.93
C LEU A 221 11.46 5.66 -16.72
N PHE A 222 12.63 5.14 -16.35
CA PHE A 222 12.80 4.21 -15.24
C PHE A 222 12.94 4.94 -13.90
N THR A 223 12.40 4.34 -12.84
CA THR A 223 12.82 4.68 -11.47
C THR A 223 14.05 3.88 -11.06
N ASN A 224 14.66 4.23 -9.92
CA ASN A 224 15.72 3.46 -9.29
C ASN A 224 15.36 3.26 -7.82
N ALA A 225 14.82 2.10 -7.50
CA ALA A 225 14.28 1.80 -6.18
C ALA A 225 14.26 0.30 -5.90
N VAL A 226 14.15 -0.06 -4.64
CA VAL A 226 13.62 -1.35 -4.21
C VAL A 226 12.16 -1.14 -3.87
N LEU A 227 11.28 -1.99 -4.42
CA LEU A 227 9.84 -1.93 -4.28
C LEU A 227 9.34 -3.19 -3.59
N ASP A 228 8.24 -3.04 -2.84
CA ASP A 228 7.69 -4.12 -2.05
C ASP A 228 6.17 -3.92 -1.89
N GLU A 229 5.42 -5.02 -1.73
CA GLU A 229 4.03 -5.03 -1.28
C GLU A 229 3.10 -4.10 -2.08
N ILE A 230 3.04 -4.25 -3.40
CA ILE A 230 2.22 -3.39 -4.27
C ILE A 230 0.79 -3.91 -4.35
N ALA A 231 -0.18 -3.08 -3.99
CA ALA A 231 -1.60 -3.40 -4.12
C ALA A 231 -2.38 -2.33 -4.89
N ILE A 232 -3.33 -2.78 -5.71
CA ILE A 232 -4.28 -1.93 -6.46
C ILE A 232 -5.69 -2.25 -6.00
N TYR A 233 -6.44 -1.22 -5.61
CA TYR A 233 -7.84 -1.38 -5.17
C TYR A 233 -8.80 -0.64 -6.11
N PRO A 234 -10.02 -1.18 -6.32
CA PRO A 234 -11.06 -0.56 -7.13
C PRO A 234 -11.86 0.50 -6.36
N THR A 235 -11.33 0.95 -5.23
CA THR A 235 -11.93 1.92 -4.31
C THR A 235 -10.89 2.90 -3.81
N ALA A 236 -11.30 4.10 -3.42
CA ALA A 236 -10.44 5.00 -2.65
C ALA A 236 -10.50 4.58 -1.17
N LEU A 237 -9.44 3.95 -0.67
CA LEU A 237 -9.37 3.53 0.72
C LEU A 237 -9.48 4.74 1.66
N SER A 238 -10.18 4.55 2.79
CA SER A 238 -10.28 5.59 3.81
C SER A 238 -8.95 5.77 4.56
N SER A 239 -8.75 6.95 5.14
CA SER A 239 -7.58 7.25 5.98
C SER A 239 -7.41 6.24 7.12
N ASP A 240 -8.52 5.75 7.69
CA ASP A 240 -8.49 4.77 8.79
C ASP A 240 -8.00 3.40 8.32
N ARG A 241 -8.38 2.97 7.09
CA ARG A 241 -7.90 1.72 6.51
C ARG A 241 -6.40 1.81 6.20
N ILE A 242 -5.96 2.91 5.59
CA ILE A 242 -4.55 3.16 5.30
C ILE A 242 -3.71 3.19 6.60
N ALA A 243 -4.21 3.86 7.64
CA ALA A 243 -3.56 3.85 8.95
C ALA A 243 -3.58 2.46 9.62
N ALA A 244 -4.59 1.63 9.36
CA ALA A 244 -4.64 0.25 9.85
C ALA A 244 -3.58 -0.63 9.17
N HIS A 245 -3.39 -0.51 7.85
CA HIS A 245 -2.34 -1.21 7.11
C HIS A 245 -0.94 -0.80 7.62
N TRP A 246 -0.69 0.50 7.77
CA TRP A 246 0.56 1.01 8.34
C TRP A 246 0.84 0.42 9.73
N ARG A 247 -0.17 0.37 10.62
CA ARG A 247 -0.02 -0.21 11.95
C ARG A 247 0.25 -1.70 11.90
N ALA A 248 -0.43 -2.44 11.01
CA ALA A 248 -0.20 -3.87 10.82
C ALA A 248 1.24 -4.15 10.39
N ALA A 249 1.82 -3.33 9.51
CA ALA A 249 3.22 -3.40 9.12
C ALA A 249 4.20 -3.05 10.26
N SER A 250 3.84 -2.08 11.11
CA SER A 250 4.71 -1.58 12.18
C SER A 250 4.71 -2.44 13.44
N ASN A 251 3.69 -3.29 13.65
CA ASN A 251 3.60 -4.18 14.82
C ASN A 251 4.33 -5.51 14.65
N THR A 252 5.03 -5.66 13.55
CA THR A 252 5.86 -6.82 13.23
C THR A 252 7.32 -6.63 13.71
N HIS A 253 7.57 -5.70 14.65
CA HIS A 253 8.87 -5.43 15.28
C HIS A 253 8.94 -5.92 16.71
#